data_1dc2a3c9fe453bffcd7fb38a23b3130b
#
_entry.id   1dc2a3c9fe453bffcd7fb38a23b3130b
#
_cell.length_a   1.000
_cell.length_b   1.000
_cell.length_c   1.000
_cell.angle_alpha   90.00
_cell.angle_beta   90.00
_cell.angle_gamma   90.00
#
_symmetry.space_group_name_H-M   'P 1'
#
loop_
_entity.id
_entity.type
_entity.pdbx_description
1 polymer ?
#
loop_
_entity_poly.entity_id
_entity_poly.type
_entity_poly.pdbx_seq_one_letter_code
_entity_poly.pdbx_strand_id
1 'polypeptide(L)'
;MGEEYEKLVEILTVATDDNFILDSSRSYFDCTNYYFEIDKESTFQKRGPSKENRRDPIVGMGLLLDAQMLPVGMKIFPGNESEKPVMRDLIHDLKSRNNIKGRTIQIADKGLNCAKNSIEAIDNGDGYLFSKSVKTLPERERQWVLLDDGFETVFQSERRTRL
;
A
#
# COMPACT_ATOMS: atom_id res chain seq x y z
N MET A 1 21.03 -14.55 0.01
CA MET A 1 19.57 -14.42 -0.17
C MET A 1 19.09 -12.98 -0.40
N GLY A 2 19.61 -11.95 0.29
CA GLY A 2 19.18 -10.56 0.05
C GLY A 2 19.50 -10.05 -1.36
N GLU A 3 20.73 -10.22 -1.80
CA GLU A 3 21.18 -9.74 -3.13
C GLU A 3 20.48 -10.46 -4.29
N GLU A 4 20.17 -11.75 -4.16
CA GLU A 4 19.44 -12.50 -5.19
C GLU A 4 17.97 -12.07 -5.31
N TYR A 5 17.34 -11.71 -4.19
CA TYR A 5 15.97 -11.21 -4.18
C TYR A 5 15.87 -9.84 -4.86
N GLU A 6 16.74 -8.89 -4.52
CA GLU A 6 16.74 -7.55 -5.13
C GLU A 6 16.94 -7.64 -6.64
N LYS A 7 17.87 -8.47 -7.09
CA LYS A 7 18.09 -8.74 -8.51
C LYS A 7 16.87 -9.35 -9.20
N LEU A 8 16.16 -10.29 -8.54
CA LEU A 8 14.94 -10.88 -9.09
C LEU A 8 13.84 -9.84 -9.25
N VAL A 9 13.64 -8.99 -8.24
CA VAL A 9 12.65 -7.90 -8.29
C VAL A 9 13.00 -6.92 -9.41
N GLU A 10 14.26 -6.55 -9.56
CA GLU A 10 14.72 -5.68 -10.65
C GLU A 10 14.41 -6.28 -12.01
N ILE A 11 14.76 -7.55 -12.24
CA ILE A 11 14.48 -8.25 -13.50
C ILE A 11 12.97 -8.26 -13.81
N LEU A 12 12.14 -8.61 -12.84
CA LEU A 12 10.69 -8.66 -13.01
C LEU A 12 10.10 -7.27 -13.31
N THR A 13 10.60 -6.26 -12.64
CA THR A 13 10.14 -4.89 -12.80
C THR A 13 10.51 -4.32 -14.19
N VAL A 14 11.76 -4.54 -14.62
CA VAL A 14 12.22 -4.16 -15.97
C VAL A 14 11.42 -4.91 -17.04
N ALA A 15 11.20 -6.21 -16.86
CA ALA A 15 10.41 -6.99 -17.80
C ALA A 15 8.95 -6.50 -17.90
N THR A 16 8.37 -6.00 -16.80
CA THR A 16 7.03 -5.40 -16.81
C THR A 16 7.05 -4.08 -17.56
N ASP A 17 8.00 -3.20 -17.26
CA ASP A 17 8.14 -1.88 -17.90
C ASP A 17 8.38 -2.00 -19.42
N ASP A 18 9.13 -3.02 -19.86
CA ASP A 18 9.47 -3.23 -21.28
C ASP A 18 8.32 -3.85 -22.09
N ASN A 19 7.44 -4.63 -21.46
CA ASN A 19 6.42 -5.41 -22.16
C ASN A 19 5.00 -4.85 -22.03
N PHE A 20 4.76 -3.92 -21.09
CA PHE A 20 3.43 -3.38 -20.82
C PHE A 20 3.46 -1.85 -20.84
N ILE A 21 2.38 -1.26 -21.33
CA ILE A 21 2.13 0.19 -21.19
C ILE A 21 1.54 0.43 -19.82
N LEU A 22 2.31 1.07 -18.94
CA LEU A 22 1.88 1.33 -17.57
C LEU A 22 0.89 2.48 -17.51
N ASP A 23 -0.20 2.31 -16.77
CA ASP A 23 -1.15 3.37 -16.44
C ASP A 23 -0.88 3.91 -15.03
N SER A 24 -0.08 4.96 -14.96
CA SER A 24 0.31 5.59 -13.70
C SER A 24 -0.74 6.53 -13.10
N SER A 25 -1.94 6.61 -13.66
CA SER A 25 -3.01 7.48 -13.16
C SER A 25 -3.45 7.12 -11.73
N ARG A 26 -3.36 5.84 -11.38
CA ARG A 26 -3.65 5.29 -10.04
C ARG A 26 -2.62 4.25 -9.67
N SER A 27 -2.30 4.18 -8.40
CA SER A 27 -1.47 3.12 -7.84
C SER A 27 -2.16 2.50 -6.62
N TYR A 28 -2.20 1.18 -6.58
CA TYR A 28 -2.77 0.41 -5.47
C TYR A 28 -1.62 -0.24 -4.71
N PHE A 29 -1.58 -0.02 -3.41
CA PHE A 29 -0.57 -0.60 -2.55
C PHE A 29 -1.18 -1.38 -1.41
N ASP A 30 -0.69 -2.59 -1.20
CA ASP A 30 -1.03 -3.42 -0.04
C ASP A 30 0.19 -4.20 0.46
N CYS A 31 0.12 -4.60 1.72
CA CYS A 31 1.13 -5.43 2.37
C CYS A 31 0.55 -6.75 2.85
N THR A 32 1.36 -7.78 2.71
CA THR A 32 1.07 -9.12 3.23
C THR A 32 2.20 -9.60 4.14
N ASN A 33 1.86 -10.45 5.12
CA ASN A 33 2.82 -11.08 6.02
C ASN A 33 2.88 -12.56 5.75
N TYR A 34 4.10 -13.08 5.59
CA TYR A 34 4.38 -14.51 5.52
C TYR A 34 4.91 -14.98 6.87
N TYR A 35 4.32 -16.03 7.42
CA TYR A 35 4.66 -16.62 8.70
C TYR A 35 5.63 -17.78 8.52
N PHE A 36 6.57 -17.90 9.44
CA PHE A 36 7.57 -18.97 9.44
C PHE A 36 7.52 -19.71 10.77
N GLU A 37 7.21 -20.98 10.74
CA GLU A 37 7.22 -21.86 11.93
C GLU A 37 8.68 -22.24 12.28
N ILE A 38 9.41 -21.26 12.80
CA ILE A 38 10.80 -21.39 13.22
C ILE A 38 11.01 -20.77 14.60
N ASP A 39 11.90 -21.36 15.40
CA ASP A 39 12.21 -20.86 16.74
C ASP A 39 13.14 -19.65 16.75
N LYS A 40 14.05 -19.58 15.78
CA LYS A 40 15.08 -18.55 15.72
C LYS A 40 14.78 -17.53 14.62
N GLU A 41 14.96 -16.28 14.97
CA GLU A 41 14.88 -15.18 14.02
C GLU A 41 16.09 -15.14 13.10
N SER A 42 15.89 -14.65 11.86
CA SER A 42 16.94 -14.32 10.91
C SER A 42 16.96 -12.80 10.64
N THR A 43 17.69 -12.37 9.64
CA THR A 43 17.75 -10.95 9.23
C THR A 43 16.36 -10.43 8.80
N PHE A 44 15.59 -11.21 8.06
CA PHE A 44 14.25 -10.84 7.56
C PHE A 44 13.11 -11.43 8.39
N GLN A 45 13.27 -12.65 8.86
CA GLN A 45 12.26 -13.36 9.65
C GLN A 45 12.30 -12.82 11.08
N LYS A 46 11.49 -11.81 11.37
CA LYS A 46 11.44 -11.11 12.65
C LYS A 46 10.05 -11.22 13.26
N ARG A 47 10.00 -11.32 14.61
CA ARG A 47 8.74 -11.19 15.33
C ARG A 47 8.30 -9.74 15.32
N GLY A 48 7.06 -9.49 14.92
CA GLY A 48 6.51 -8.15 14.79
C GLY A 48 4.98 -8.14 14.83
N PRO A 49 4.37 -6.97 14.67
CA PRO A 49 2.92 -6.86 14.58
C PRO A 49 2.41 -7.69 13.41
N SER A 50 1.57 -8.68 13.68
CA SER A 50 1.00 -9.54 12.64
C SER A 50 -0.50 -9.37 12.55
N LYS A 51 -1.05 -9.50 11.35
CA LYS A 51 -2.50 -9.39 11.08
C LYS A 51 -3.29 -10.48 11.84
N GLU A 52 -2.67 -11.62 12.10
CA GLU A 52 -3.29 -12.77 12.78
C GLU A 52 -2.93 -12.90 14.27
N ASN A 53 -2.19 -11.94 14.83
CA ASN A 53 -1.69 -11.98 16.24
C ASN A 53 -0.86 -13.24 16.57
N ARG A 54 -0.20 -13.84 15.58
CA ARG A 54 0.70 -14.99 15.77
C ARG A 54 2.03 -14.51 16.35
N ARG A 55 2.70 -15.42 17.08
CA ARG A 55 4.02 -15.16 17.68
C ARG A 55 5.18 -15.60 16.79
N ASP A 56 4.87 -16.26 15.68
CA ASP A 56 5.88 -16.75 14.73
C ASP A 56 6.61 -15.57 14.06
N PRO A 57 7.89 -15.71 13.73
CA PRO A 57 8.59 -14.75 12.91
C PRO A 57 7.88 -14.55 11.57
N ILE A 58 7.82 -13.32 11.12
CA ILE A 58 7.18 -12.92 9.86
C ILE A 58 8.15 -12.20 8.94
N VAL A 59 7.82 -12.20 7.66
CA VAL A 59 8.43 -11.36 6.63
C VAL A 59 7.31 -10.57 5.99
N GLY A 60 7.47 -9.26 5.90
CA GLY A 60 6.54 -8.39 5.19
C GLY A 60 6.85 -8.33 3.71
N MET A 61 5.81 -8.27 2.87
CA MET A 61 5.91 -8.00 1.44
C MET A 61 4.93 -6.89 1.08
N GLY A 62 5.45 -5.79 0.54
CA GLY A 62 4.66 -4.74 -0.08
C GLY A 62 4.58 -4.94 -1.59
N LEU A 63 3.39 -4.82 -2.16
CA LEU A 63 3.12 -4.91 -3.59
C LEU A 63 2.46 -3.63 -4.08
N LEU A 64 3.01 -3.06 -5.14
CA LEU A 64 2.48 -1.90 -5.84
C LEU A 64 1.93 -2.33 -7.20
N LEU A 65 0.68 -1.98 -7.47
CA LEU A 65 0.02 -2.23 -8.75
C LEU A 65 -0.30 -0.88 -9.43
N ASP A 66 -0.32 -0.86 -10.73
CA ASP A 66 -0.79 0.27 -11.53
C ASP A 66 -2.34 0.31 -11.67
N ALA A 67 -2.87 1.24 -12.46
CA ALA A 67 -4.31 1.37 -12.67
C ALA A 67 -4.95 0.18 -13.42
N GLN A 68 -4.16 -0.63 -14.12
CA GLN A 68 -4.58 -1.86 -14.79
C GLN A 68 -4.33 -3.11 -13.95
N MET A 69 -3.94 -2.95 -12.68
CA MET A 69 -3.61 -4.03 -11.75
C MET A 69 -2.35 -4.82 -12.13
N LEU A 70 -1.47 -4.24 -12.96
CA LEU A 70 -0.16 -4.82 -13.24
C LEU A 70 0.79 -4.58 -12.06
N PRO A 71 1.55 -5.59 -11.62
CA PRO A 71 2.55 -5.41 -10.58
C PRO A 71 3.74 -4.58 -11.10
N VAL A 72 3.91 -3.39 -10.53
CA VAL A 72 4.93 -2.41 -10.95
C VAL A 72 6.00 -2.16 -9.89
N GLY A 73 5.86 -2.75 -8.74
CA GLY A 73 6.87 -2.69 -7.67
C GLY A 73 6.59 -3.68 -6.56
N MET A 74 7.66 -4.25 -6.00
CA MET A 74 7.58 -5.17 -4.86
C MET A 74 8.78 -4.94 -3.93
N LYS A 75 8.54 -5.00 -2.63
CA LYS A 75 9.59 -4.93 -1.61
C LYS A 75 9.33 -5.93 -0.51
N ILE A 76 10.34 -6.74 -0.18
CA ILE A 76 10.35 -7.59 1.01
C ILE A 76 11.09 -6.84 2.13
N PHE A 77 10.55 -6.90 3.35
CA PHE A 77 11.11 -6.21 4.50
C PHE A 77 10.99 -7.05 5.76
N PRO A 78 11.86 -6.84 6.76
CA PRO A 78 11.82 -7.53 8.03
C PRO A 78 10.47 -7.38 8.75
N GLY A 79 9.99 -8.44 9.38
CA GLY A 79 8.67 -8.48 9.99
C GLY A 79 8.45 -7.53 11.17
N ASN A 80 9.51 -6.95 11.73
CA ASN A 80 9.45 -5.92 12.77
C ASN A 80 9.49 -4.48 12.22
N GLU A 81 9.56 -4.31 10.90
CA GLU A 81 9.52 -2.99 10.27
C GLU A 81 8.09 -2.53 9.96
N SER A 82 7.93 -1.22 9.82
CA SER A 82 6.65 -0.62 9.48
C SER A 82 6.39 -0.67 7.98
N GLU A 83 5.17 -1.04 7.59
CA GLU A 83 4.70 -1.05 6.20
C GLU A 83 4.63 0.36 5.57
N LYS A 84 4.47 1.40 6.40
CA LYS A 84 4.20 2.77 5.93
C LYS A 84 5.33 3.39 5.10
N PRO A 85 6.63 3.25 5.47
CA PRO A 85 7.73 3.72 4.62
C PRO A 85 7.83 2.95 3.30
N VAL A 86 7.56 1.64 3.30
CA VAL A 86 7.66 0.77 2.13
C VAL A 86 6.81 1.28 0.96
N MET A 87 5.60 1.74 1.25
CA MET A 87 4.72 2.34 0.24
C MET A 87 5.39 3.54 -0.44
N ARG A 88 5.97 4.46 0.34
CA ARG A 88 6.62 5.67 -0.20
C ARG A 88 7.82 5.34 -1.07
N ASP A 89 8.66 4.43 -0.59
CA ASP A 89 9.85 3.99 -1.32
C ASP A 89 9.46 3.43 -2.70
N LEU A 90 8.46 2.53 -2.74
CA LEU A 90 8.01 1.91 -3.99
C LEU A 90 7.36 2.90 -4.96
N ILE A 91 6.59 3.87 -4.47
CA ILE A 91 6.00 4.90 -5.33
C ILE A 91 7.09 5.82 -5.88
N HIS A 92 8.06 6.19 -5.05
CA HIS A 92 9.20 7.00 -5.49
C HIS A 92 10.02 6.26 -6.57
N ASP A 93 10.32 4.98 -6.35
CA ASP A 93 11.07 4.14 -7.29
C ASP A 93 10.32 4.00 -8.62
N LEU A 94 9.01 3.73 -8.59
CA LEU A 94 8.16 3.67 -9.79
C LEU A 94 8.23 4.97 -10.60
N LYS A 95 8.04 6.10 -9.94
CA LYS A 95 8.03 7.40 -10.60
C LYS A 95 9.39 7.76 -11.19
N SER A 96 10.46 7.48 -10.45
CA SER A 96 11.83 7.77 -10.88
C SER A 96 12.24 6.91 -12.07
N ARG A 97 11.98 5.61 -12.00
CA ARG A 97 12.36 4.64 -13.03
C ARG A 97 11.62 4.91 -14.36
N ASN A 98 10.35 5.21 -14.29
CA ASN A 98 9.52 5.45 -15.49
C ASN A 98 9.41 6.93 -15.85
N ASN A 99 10.18 7.82 -15.22
CA ASN A 99 10.15 9.27 -15.45
C ASN A 99 8.72 9.86 -15.42
N ILE A 100 7.89 9.37 -14.49
CA ILE A 100 6.50 9.79 -14.34
C ILE A 100 6.45 11.18 -13.73
N LYS A 101 6.09 12.17 -14.53
CA LYS A 101 5.92 13.57 -14.10
C LYS A 101 4.46 13.94 -13.80
N GLY A 102 3.54 13.06 -14.15
CA GLY A 102 2.11 13.26 -13.96
C GLY A 102 1.65 12.97 -12.54
N ARG A 103 0.42 13.41 -12.26
CA ARG A 103 -0.26 13.13 -10.99
C ARG A 103 -0.68 11.66 -10.95
N THR A 104 -0.37 10.99 -9.84
CA THR A 104 -0.84 9.65 -9.52
C THR A 104 -1.82 9.73 -8.33
N ILE A 105 -2.89 8.94 -8.33
CA ILE A 105 -3.75 8.77 -7.15
C ILE A 105 -3.29 7.52 -6.41
N GLN A 106 -2.73 7.71 -5.22
CA GLN A 106 -2.24 6.63 -4.36
C GLN A 106 -3.41 6.03 -3.57
N ILE A 107 -3.65 4.73 -3.70
CA ILE A 107 -4.77 4.04 -3.06
C ILE A 107 -4.21 2.97 -2.11
N ALA A 108 -4.61 3.02 -0.85
CA ALA A 108 -4.16 2.06 0.15
C ALA A 108 -5.17 1.89 1.28
N ASP A 109 -5.00 0.82 2.05
CA ASP A 109 -5.86 0.50 3.17
C ASP A 109 -5.60 1.39 4.41
N LYS A 110 -6.40 1.18 5.48
CA LYS A 110 -6.32 1.95 6.74
C LYS A 110 -5.00 1.78 7.49
N GLY A 111 -4.30 0.66 7.32
CA GLY A 111 -3.00 0.39 7.97
C GLY A 111 -1.92 1.36 7.50
N LEU A 112 -2.04 1.81 6.26
CA LEU A 112 -1.11 2.70 5.58
C LEU A 112 -1.49 4.18 5.70
N ASN A 113 -2.69 4.47 6.21
CA ASN A 113 -3.16 5.84 6.44
C ASN A 113 -2.38 6.49 7.59
N CYS A 114 -1.48 7.39 7.25
CA CYS A 114 -0.76 8.22 8.22
C CYS A 114 -0.46 9.60 7.61
N ALA A 115 -0.32 10.61 8.47
CA ALA A 115 -0.05 11.98 8.04
C ALA A 115 1.15 12.09 7.09
N LYS A 116 2.22 11.33 7.35
CA LYS A 116 3.42 11.37 6.51
C LYS A 116 3.14 10.88 5.08
N ASN A 117 2.36 9.81 4.89
CA ASN A 117 1.99 9.33 3.57
C ASN A 117 1.12 10.34 2.82
N SER A 118 0.16 10.97 3.51
CA SER A 118 -0.71 11.98 2.90
C SER A 118 0.05 13.26 2.54
N ILE A 119 0.93 13.75 3.42
CA ILE A 119 1.74 14.93 3.17
C ILE A 119 2.67 14.70 1.98
N GLU A 120 3.37 13.58 1.95
CA GLU A 120 4.30 13.26 0.86
C GLU A 120 3.59 13.10 -0.48
N ALA A 121 2.38 12.53 -0.51
CA ALA A 121 1.57 12.50 -1.73
C ALA A 121 1.25 13.92 -2.21
N ILE A 122 0.82 14.81 -1.32
CA ILE A 122 0.52 16.22 -1.65
C ILE A 122 1.77 16.95 -2.15
N ASP A 123 2.90 16.82 -1.44
CA ASP A 123 4.15 17.49 -1.78
C ASP A 123 4.68 17.05 -3.16
N ASN A 124 4.43 15.79 -3.55
CA ASN A 124 4.74 15.26 -4.86
C ASN A 124 3.71 15.60 -5.95
N GLY A 125 2.67 16.38 -5.65
CA GLY A 125 1.59 16.71 -6.56
C GLY A 125 0.62 15.57 -6.84
N ASP A 126 0.68 14.49 -6.05
CA ASP A 126 -0.20 13.33 -6.16
C ASP A 126 -1.54 13.54 -5.44
N GLY A 127 -2.51 12.70 -5.77
CA GLY A 127 -3.69 12.50 -4.97
C GLY A 127 -3.54 11.28 -4.05
N TYR A 128 -4.41 11.15 -3.06
CA TYR A 128 -4.47 9.94 -2.26
C TYR A 128 -5.91 9.56 -1.91
N LEU A 129 -6.15 8.27 -1.76
CA LEU A 129 -7.39 7.68 -1.28
C LEU A 129 -7.05 6.59 -0.25
N PHE A 130 -6.97 6.97 1.01
CA PHE A 130 -6.65 6.06 2.11
C PHE A 130 -7.90 5.82 2.96
N SER A 131 -8.21 4.54 3.20
CA SER A 131 -9.32 4.22 4.09
C SER A 131 -9.01 4.60 5.53
N LYS A 132 -10.04 4.97 6.29
CA LYS A 132 -9.94 5.34 7.71
C LYS A 132 -10.99 4.57 8.51
N SER A 133 -10.63 4.11 9.70
CA SER A 133 -11.59 3.42 10.56
C SER A 133 -12.58 4.42 11.16
N VAL A 134 -13.86 4.21 10.96
CA VAL A 134 -14.92 5.02 11.58
C VAL A 134 -14.80 5.04 13.11
N LYS A 135 -14.37 3.92 13.73
CA LYS A 135 -14.20 3.80 15.18
C LYS A 135 -13.15 4.76 15.76
N THR A 136 -12.18 5.17 14.95
CA THR A 136 -11.07 6.06 15.37
C THR A 136 -11.24 7.51 14.92
N LEU A 137 -12.36 7.84 14.30
CA LEU A 137 -12.68 9.20 13.93
C LEU A 137 -12.99 10.06 15.16
N PRO A 138 -12.64 11.36 15.15
CA PRO A 138 -13.18 12.33 16.09
C PRO A 138 -14.71 12.25 16.14
N GLU A 139 -15.30 12.53 17.31
CA GLU A 139 -16.74 12.35 17.52
C GLU A 139 -17.60 13.07 16.46
N ARG A 140 -17.23 14.31 16.12
CA ARG A 140 -17.94 15.10 15.10
C ARG A 140 -17.91 14.43 13.73
N GLU A 141 -16.75 13.92 13.30
CA GLU A 141 -16.61 13.24 12.01
C GLU A 141 -17.35 11.88 12.03
N ARG A 142 -17.28 11.19 13.16
CA ARG A 142 -17.98 9.90 13.34
C ARG A 142 -19.49 10.08 13.25
N GLN A 143 -20.05 11.05 13.94
CA GLN A 143 -21.47 11.37 13.86
C GLN A 143 -21.89 11.73 12.44
N TRP A 144 -21.11 12.55 11.75
CA TRP A 144 -21.37 12.92 10.35
C TRP A 144 -21.36 11.71 9.40
N VAL A 145 -20.39 10.79 9.54
CA VAL A 145 -20.29 9.58 8.72
C VAL A 145 -21.45 8.61 8.98
N LEU A 146 -21.96 8.56 10.22
CA LEU A 146 -23.05 7.66 10.64
C LEU A 146 -24.45 8.23 10.42
N LEU A 147 -24.59 9.47 9.95
CA LEU A 147 -25.92 10.00 9.59
C LEU A 147 -26.50 9.20 8.42
N ASP A 148 -27.78 8.80 8.53
CA ASP A 148 -28.48 8.12 7.45
C ASP A 148 -28.80 9.05 6.27
N ASP A 149 -28.86 10.34 6.52
CA ASP A 149 -29.15 11.37 5.52
C ASP A 149 -27.93 11.75 4.68
N GLY A 150 -28.14 12.09 3.41
CA GLY A 150 -27.11 12.53 2.48
C GLY A 150 -26.32 11.43 1.79
N PHE A 151 -26.78 10.18 1.86
CA PHE A 151 -26.25 9.09 1.06
C PHE A 151 -27.02 8.91 -0.24
N GLU A 152 -26.30 8.80 -1.36
CA GLU A 152 -26.87 8.43 -2.65
C GLU A 152 -26.52 6.98 -3.01
N THR A 153 -27.45 6.26 -3.62
CA THR A 153 -27.19 4.92 -4.12
C THR A 153 -26.41 5.01 -5.42
N VAL A 154 -25.17 4.60 -5.42
CA VAL A 154 -24.33 4.54 -6.62
C VAL A 154 -24.48 3.15 -7.23
N PHE A 155 -25.13 3.07 -8.39
CA PHE A 155 -25.44 1.83 -9.10
C PHE A 155 -26.27 0.83 -8.25
N GLN A 156 -26.97 -0.08 -8.80
CA GLN A 156 -27.85 -1.08 -8.17
C GLN A 156 -27.19 -1.97 -7.08
N SER A 157 -26.10 -1.54 -6.47
CA SER A 157 -25.47 -2.20 -5.35
C SER A 157 -25.87 -1.51 -4.04
N GLU A 158 -26.00 -2.26 -2.95
CA GLU A 158 -26.33 -1.77 -1.61
C GLU A 158 -25.25 -0.85 -0.99
N ARG A 159 -24.26 -0.42 -1.77
CA ARG A 159 -23.23 0.51 -1.32
C ARG A 159 -23.72 1.94 -1.45
N ARG A 160 -23.74 2.63 -0.34
CA ARG A 160 -24.07 4.06 -0.24
C ARG A 160 -22.78 4.88 -0.27
N THR A 161 -22.80 5.97 -1.04
CA THR A 161 -21.70 6.94 -1.10
C THR A 161 -22.21 8.29 -0.68
N ARG A 162 -21.42 9.02 0.12
CA ARG A 162 -21.70 10.40 0.49
C ARG A 162 -20.72 11.29 -0.26
N LEU A 163 -21.25 12.26 -0.99
CA LEU A 163 -20.46 13.29 -1.67
C LEU A 163 -20.08 14.42 -0.73
#